data_18a608356e09460f80f2d71de8c5f826
#
_entry.id   18a608356e09460f80f2d71de8c5f826
#
_cell.length_a   1.000
_cell.length_b   1.000
_cell.length_c   1.000
_cell.angle_alpha   90.00
_cell.angle_beta   90.00
_cell.angle_gamma   90.00
#
_symmetry.space_group_name_H-M   'P 1'
#
loop_
_entity.id
_entity.type
_entity.pdbx_description
1 polymer ?
#
loop_
_entity_poly.entity_id
_entity_poly.type
_entity_poly.pdbx_seq_one_letter_code
_entity_poly.pdbx_strand_id
1 'polypeptide(L)'
;MRLPIDTGSVKFAAAGPAEPVLDYETRAPKLDENGTALFAVPLFAAGGGIKDSITVKVAGDVKGLSEFTLVKITNLIATTWEVGANHGVSFRADRIELIKATA
;
A
#
# COMPACT_ATOMS: atom_id res chain seq x y z
N MET A 1 2.53 -1.48 -17.13
CA MET A 1 2.78 -0.02 -17.08
C MET A 1 2.83 0.45 -15.65
N ARG A 2 3.83 1.23 -15.31
CA ARG A 2 4.03 1.77 -13.97
C ARG A 2 3.73 3.25 -13.98
N LEU A 3 2.82 3.68 -13.11
CA LEU A 3 2.35 5.05 -13.06
C LEU A 3 2.62 5.65 -11.68
N PRO A 4 3.47 6.68 -11.59
CA PRO A 4 3.61 7.42 -10.33
C PRO A 4 2.28 8.13 -10.01
N ILE A 5 1.88 8.06 -8.76
CA ILE A 5 0.62 8.65 -8.30
C ILE A 5 0.92 9.90 -7.47
N ASP A 6 0.30 11.00 -7.87
CA ASP A 6 0.34 12.22 -7.07
C ASP A 6 -0.60 12.08 -5.89
N THR A 7 -0.05 12.09 -4.68
CA THR A 7 -0.82 11.94 -3.45
C THR A 7 -1.11 13.27 -2.76
N GLY A 8 -0.74 14.38 -3.38
CA GLY A 8 -0.87 15.70 -2.76
C GLY A 8 -2.29 16.11 -2.40
N SER A 9 -3.28 15.69 -3.19
CA SER A 9 -4.69 16.03 -2.97
C SER A 9 -5.50 14.88 -2.38
N VAL A 10 -4.86 13.75 -2.05
CA VAL A 10 -5.53 12.57 -1.53
C VAL A 10 -5.02 12.28 -0.12
N LYS A 11 -5.94 12.02 0.80
CA LYS A 11 -5.59 11.61 2.15
C LYS A 11 -5.79 10.11 2.30
N PHE A 12 -4.89 9.49 3.03
CA PHE A 12 -4.92 8.05 3.26
C PHE A 12 -5.04 7.76 4.74
N ALA A 13 -5.89 6.80 5.07
CA ALA A 13 -6.05 6.31 6.44
C ALA A 13 -5.98 4.79 6.42
N ALA A 14 -5.34 4.21 7.43
CA ALA A 14 -5.26 2.77 7.53
C ALA A 14 -6.64 2.15 7.74
N ALA A 15 -6.92 1.05 7.06
CA ALA A 15 -8.14 0.28 7.27
C ALA A 15 -7.89 -0.89 8.24
N GLY A 16 -6.65 -1.09 8.63
CA GLY A 16 -6.25 -2.14 9.56
C GLY A 16 -4.73 -2.25 9.62
N PRO A 17 -4.20 -3.23 10.35
CA PRO A 17 -2.76 -3.42 10.47
C PRO A 17 -2.14 -3.92 9.17
N ALA A 18 -0.83 -3.72 9.02
CA ALA A 18 -0.07 -4.27 7.92
C ALA A 18 -0.03 -5.80 8.04
N GLU A 19 -0.16 -6.48 6.93
CA GLU A 19 -0.12 -7.94 6.88
C GLU A 19 1.01 -8.40 5.97
N PRO A 20 1.74 -9.49 6.33
CA PRO A 20 2.79 -9.99 5.47
C PRO A 20 2.23 -10.54 4.17
N VAL A 21 2.92 -10.24 3.07
CA VAL A 21 2.58 -10.83 1.76
C VAL A 21 3.28 -12.17 1.68
N LEU A 22 2.52 -13.23 1.47
CA LEU A 22 3.06 -14.58 1.39
C LEU A 22 3.10 -15.06 -0.06
N ASP A 23 4.12 -15.87 -0.34
CA ASP A 23 4.19 -16.55 -1.63
C ASP A 23 3.04 -17.55 -1.72
N TYR A 24 2.37 -17.56 -2.85
CA TYR A 24 1.18 -18.39 -3.04
C TYR A 24 1.46 -19.88 -2.92
N GLU A 25 2.61 -20.32 -3.41
CA GLU A 25 2.95 -21.74 -3.43
C GLU A 25 3.61 -22.22 -2.15
N THR A 26 4.58 -21.46 -1.64
CA THR A 26 5.41 -21.88 -0.51
C THR A 26 4.90 -21.38 0.83
N ARG A 27 4.02 -20.39 0.82
CA ARG A 27 3.52 -19.69 2.01
C ARG A 27 4.62 -19.00 2.83
N ALA A 28 5.82 -18.88 2.24
CA ALA A 28 6.90 -18.13 2.85
C ALA A 28 6.71 -16.64 2.60
N PRO A 29 7.26 -15.77 3.47
CA PRO A 29 7.18 -14.33 3.23
C PRO A 29 7.77 -13.95 1.89
N LYS A 30 7.04 -13.13 1.13
CA LYS A 30 7.51 -12.63 -0.15
C LYS A 30 8.49 -11.48 0.08
N LEU A 31 9.63 -11.52 -0.59
CA LEU A 31 10.69 -10.54 -0.41
C LEU A 31 10.79 -9.64 -1.64
N ASP A 32 11.29 -8.43 -1.42
CA ASP A 32 11.61 -7.52 -2.51
C ASP A 32 13.01 -7.84 -3.08
N GLU A 33 13.50 -7.00 -3.99
CA GLU A 33 14.80 -7.17 -4.63
C GLU A 33 15.95 -7.13 -3.64
N ASN A 34 15.78 -6.47 -2.52
CA ASN A 34 16.80 -6.32 -1.48
C ASN A 34 16.70 -7.36 -0.38
N GLY A 35 15.79 -8.32 -0.51
CA GLY A 35 15.58 -9.34 0.51
C GLY A 35 14.73 -8.88 1.69
N THR A 36 14.07 -7.75 1.60
CA THR A 36 13.19 -7.24 2.65
C THR A 36 11.78 -7.80 2.46
N ALA A 37 11.18 -8.28 3.55
CA ALA A 37 9.83 -8.82 3.50
C ALA A 37 8.81 -7.75 3.08
N LEU A 38 7.89 -8.13 2.19
CA LEU A 38 6.83 -7.25 1.73
C LEU A 38 5.60 -7.36 2.63
N PHE A 39 4.99 -6.22 2.91
CA PHE A 39 3.76 -6.14 3.68
C PHE A 39 2.68 -5.46 2.86
N ALA A 40 1.44 -5.90 3.04
CA ALA A 40 0.28 -5.28 2.42
C ALA A 40 -0.43 -4.43 3.47
N VAL A 41 -0.67 -3.17 3.13
CA VAL A 41 -1.33 -2.23 4.03
C VAL A 41 -2.68 -1.84 3.42
N PRO A 42 -3.80 -2.21 4.06
CA PRO A 42 -5.11 -1.79 3.57
C PRO A 42 -5.35 -0.34 3.95
N LEU A 43 -5.76 0.47 2.98
CA LEU A 43 -5.93 1.90 3.15
C LEU A 43 -7.26 2.38 2.58
N PHE A 44 -7.83 3.38 3.24
CA PHE A 44 -8.89 4.22 2.65
C PHE A 44 -8.24 5.43 2.01
N ALA A 45 -8.65 5.76 0.80
CA ALA A 45 -8.17 6.93 0.07
C ALA A 45 -9.34 7.89 -0.15
N ALA A 46 -9.15 9.16 0.20
CA ALA A 46 -10.18 10.18 0.02
C ALA A 46 -9.56 11.52 -0.32
N GLY A 47 -10.23 12.26 -1.18
CA GLY A 47 -9.81 13.60 -1.59
C GLY A 47 -9.88 13.75 -3.11
N GLY A 48 -9.94 14.98 -3.59
CA GLY A 48 -10.00 15.24 -5.03
C GLY A 48 -11.17 14.56 -5.75
N GLY A 49 -12.28 14.30 -5.04
CA GLY A 49 -13.41 13.57 -5.60
C GLY A 49 -13.30 12.07 -5.55
N ILE A 50 -12.22 11.53 -4.97
CA ILE A 50 -11.97 10.10 -4.88
C ILE A 50 -12.36 9.59 -3.49
N LYS A 51 -13.06 8.45 -3.47
CA LYS A 51 -13.30 7.66 -2.27
C LYS A 51 -13.11 6.20 -2.66
N ASP A 52 -12.10 5.57 -2.13
CA ASP A 52 -11.81 4.19 -2.50
C ASP A 52 -11.04 3.46 -1.40
N SER A 53 -11.02 2.15 -1.50
CA SER A 53 -10.19 1.30 -0.65
C SER A 53 -9.13 0.67 -1.53
N ILE A 54 -7.88 0.80 -1.12
CA ILE A 54 -6.75 0.22 -1.86
C ILE A 54 -5.86 -0.55 -0.90
N THR A 55 -5.10 -1.49 -1.44
CA THR A 55 -4.08 -2.19 -0.70
C THR A 55 -2.73 -1.84 -1.31
N VAL A 56 -1.83 -1.33 -0.49
CA VAL A 56 -0.51 -0.89 -0.93
C VAL A 56 0.54 -1.82 -0.37
N LYS A 57 1.42 -2.33 -1.24
CA LYS A 57 2.54 -3.15 -0.83
C LYS A 57 3.74 -2.26 -0.51
N VAL A 58 4.42 -2.57 0.58
CA VAL A 58 5.59 -1.83 1.02
C VAL A 58 6.62 -2.81 1.58
N ALA A 59 7.90 -2.52 1.37
CA ALA A 59 8.97 -3.32 1.94
C ALA A 59 9.15 -2.95 3.42
N GLY A 60 9.14 -3.94 4.30
CA GLY A 60 9.25 -3.74 5.73
C GLY A 60 7.91 -3.54 6.42
N ASP A 61 7.87 -3.91 7.69
CA ASP A 61 6.66 -3.80 8.49
C ASP A 61 6.36 -2.35 8.85
N VAL A 62 5.09 -1.98 8.80
CA VAL A 62 4.62 -0.68 9.28
C VAL A 62 3.89 -0.91 10.59
N LYS A 63 4.55 -0.62 11.68
CA LYS A 63 4.02 -0.87 13.02
C LYS A 63 3.10 0.26 13.48
N GLY A 64 2.19 -0.08 14.38
CA GLY A 64 1.31 0.90 14.99
C GLY A 64 0.09 1.28 14.16
N LEU A 65 -0.17 0.59 13.07
CA LEU A 65 -1.35 0.84 12.25
C LEU A 65 -2.61 0.27 12.92
N SER A 66 -3.62 1.09 13.02
CA SER A 66 -4.96 0.67 13.43
C SER A 66 -5.97 1.38 12.54
N GLU A 67 -7.23 0.97 12.60
CA GLU A 67 -8.27 1.61 11.79
C GLU A 67 -8.27 3.13 11.96
N PHE A 68 -8.37 3.82 10.83
CA PHE A 68 -8.43 5.29 10.75
C PHE A 68 -7.15 6.03 11.13
N THR A 69 -6.03 5.34 11.28
CA THR A 69 -4.74 5.99 11.46
C THR A 69 -4.36 6.69 10.16
N LEU A 70 -4.14 7.99 10.20
CA LEU A 70 -3.71 8.74 9.02
C LEU A 70 -2.28 8.38 8.67
N VAL A 71 -2.00 8.21 7.40
CA VAL A 71 -0.67 7.84 6.91
C VAL A 71 -0.26 8.71 5.74
N LYS A 72 1.05 8.85 5.59
CA LYS A 72 1.69 9.49 4.45
C LYS A 72 2.38 8.42 3.63
N ILE A 73 2.16 8.44 2.32
CA ILE A 73 2.75 7.48 1.40
C ILE A 73 3.83 8.18 0.58
N THR A 74 5.00 7.56 0.51
CA THR A 74 6.12 8.07 -0.28
C THR A 74 6.26 7.23 -1.54
N ASN A 75 6.24 7.90 -2.70
CA ASN A 75 6.41 7.27 -4.02
C ASN A 75 5.42 6.15 -4.28
N LEU A 76 4.13 6.49 -4.22
CA LEU A 76 3.07 5.55 -4.57
C LEU A 76 3.08 5.29 -6.08
N ILE A 77 3.16 4.05 -6.45
CA ILE A 77 3.19 3.63 -7.85
C ILE A 77 2.06 2.63 -8.09
N ALA A 78 1.27 2.90 -9.12
CA ALA A 78 0.27 1.96 -9.61
C ALA A 78 0.87 1.19 -10.78
N THR A 79 0.77 -0.13 -10.74
CA THR A 79 1.25 -0.98 -11.81
C THR A 79 0.07 -1.76 -12.37
N THR A 80 -0.18 -1.60 -13.67
CA THR A 80 -1.20 -2.38 -14.34
C THR A 80 -0.63 -3.75 -14.70
N TRP A 81 -1.46 -4.78 -14.58
CA TRP A 81 -1.06 -6.14 -14.91
C TRP A 81 -2.16 -6.81 -15.71
N GLU A 82 -1.75 -7.78 -16.51
CA GLU A 82 -2.66 -8.54 -17.35
C GLU A 82 -2.16 -9.97 -17.45
N VAL A 83 -3.02 -10.93 -17.10
CA VAL A 83 -2.72 -12.36 -17.18
C VAL A 83 -3.91 -13.03 -17.84
N GLY A 84 -3.75 -13.42 -19.10
CA GLY A 84 -4.84 -13.99 -19.88
C GLY A 84 -5.99 -12.99 -20.03
N ALA A 85 -7.20 -13.37 -19.62
CA ALA A 85 -8.37 -12.49 -19.66
C ALA A 85 -8.48 -11.61 -18.39
N ASN A 86 -7.62 -11.82 -17.42
CA ASN A 86 -7.65 -11.06 -16.16
C ASN A 86 -6.71 -9.87 -16.24
N HIS A 87 -7.16 -8.75 -15.70
CA HIS A 87 -6.34 -7.55 -15.59
C HIS A 87 -6.66 -6.83 -14.29
N GLY A 88 -5.75 -6.00 -13.85
CA GLY A 88 -5.94 -5.25 -12.63
C GLY A 88 -4.85 -4.23 -12.41
N VAL A 89 -4.89 -3.61 -11.24
CA VAL A 89 -3.91 -2.61 -10.81
C VAL A 89 -3.40 -3.01 -9.43
N SER A 90 -2.08 -3.04 -9.27
CA SER A 90 -1.45 -3.21 -7.98
C SER A 90 -0.76 -1.92 -7.57
N PHE A 91 -0.76 -1.64 -6.27
CA PHE A 91 -0.14 -0.44 -5.72
C PHE A 91 1.08 -0.83 -4.88
N ARG A 92 2.13 -0.04 -5.02
CA ARG A 92 3.35 -0.22 -4.26
C ARG A 92 3.89 1.14 -3.86
N ALA A 93 4.48 1.23 -2.68
CA ALA A 93 5.10 2.45 -2.19
C ALA A 93 6.48 2.14 -1.61
N ASP A 94 7.36 3.15 -1.62
CA ASP A 94 8.66 3.02 -0.98
C ASP A 94 8.53 3.05 0.54
N ARG A 95 7.59 3.85 1.05
CA ARG A 95 7.43 4.04 2.48
C ARG A 95 6.00 4.46 2.81
N ILE A 96 5.51 3.96 3.93
CA ILE A 96 4.26 4.42 4.55
C ILE A 96 4.60 4.84 5.97
N GLU A 97 4.27 6.08 6.32
CA GLU A 97 4.55 6.64 7.65
C GLU A 97 3.25 7.05 8.31
N LEU A 98 3.17 6.82 9.62
CA LEU A 98 2.03 7.29 10.39
C LEU A 98 2.14 8.80 10.58
N ILE A 99 1.02 9.50 10.35
CA ILE A 99 0.92 10.92 10.64
C ILE A 99 0.39 11.04 12.06
N LYS A 100 1.20 11.62 12.94
CA LYS A 100 0.75 11.87 14.32
C LYS A 100 -0.30 12.96 14.28
N ALA A 101 -1.46 12.67 14.85
CA ALA A 101 -2.48 13.69 15.02
C ALA A 101 -1.94 14.70 16.05
N THR A 102 -1.82 15.94 15.64
CA THR A 102 -1.56 17.02 16.58
C THR A 102 -2.89 17.44 17.19
N ALA A 103 -2.95 17.28 18.46
CA ALA A 103 -4.13 17.72 19.19
C ALA A 103 -4.27 19.24 19.11
#